data_bdc8e28689adacc03b9e8ab1c046065b
#
_entry.id   bdc8e28689adacc03b9e8ab1c046065b
#
_cell.length_a   1.000
_cell.length_b   1.000
_cell.length_c   1.000
_cell.angle_alpha   90.00
_cell.angle_beta   90.00
_cell.angle_gamma   90.00
#
_symmetry.space_group_name_H-M   'P 1'
#
loop_
_entity.id
_entity.type
_entity.pdbx_description
1 polymer ?
#
loop_
_entity_poly.entity_id
_entity_poly.type
_entity_poly.pdbx_seq_one_letter_code
_entity_poly.pdbx_strand_id
1 'polypeptide(L)'
;SPPSWLFGPVWTVLYIGIALSFGRVFWLTWQGQVSFWVALPFVLNLVTNFAFTWIQFGLKNNWLASLDILLVLGTLIWAMIAIFPHARILAYAQIPYLLWVSFATVLQLTITYLNR
;
A
#
# COMPACT_ATOMS: atom_id res chain seq x y z
N SER A 1 17.14 5.60 -11.61
CA SER A 1 16.54 5.02 -10.42
C SER A 1 17.19 5.61 -9.17
N PRO A 2 16.49 5.62 -8.04
CA PRO A 2 17.07 6.11 -6.78
C PRO A 2 18.28 5.25 -6.39
N PRO A 3 19.25 5.83 -5.66
CA PRO A 3 20.36 5.04 -5.16
C PRO A 3 19.88 3.91 -4.26
N SER A 4 20.52 2.75 -4.36
CA SER A 4 20.12 1.58 -3.59
C SER A 4 20.20 1.81 -2.08
N TRP A 5 21.15 2.65 -1.62
CA TRP A 5 21.27 2.93 -0.18
C TRP A 5 20.07 3.70 0.37
N LEU A 6 19.31 4.37 -0.49
CA LEU A 6 18.13 5.12 -0.08
C LEU A 6 16.92 4.20 0.12
N PHE A 7 16.84 3.07 -0.60
CA PHE A 7 15.68 2.18 -0.52
C PHE A 7 15.51 1.57 0.86
N GLY A 8 16.61 1.13 1.50
CA GLY A 8 16.52 0.52 2.81
C GLY A 8 15.88 1.42 3.87
N PRO A 9 16.43 2.64 4.08
CA PRO A 9 15.83 3.58 5.05
C PRO A 9 14.39 3.97 4.69
N VAL A 10 14.10 4.23 3.42
CA VAL A 10 12.75 4.62 2.99
C VAL A 10 11.76 3.48 3.28
N TRP A 11 12.10 2.25 2.88
CA TRP A 11 11.21 1.11 3.13
C TRP A 11 11.02 0.85 4.61
N THR A 12 12.08 1.00 5.41
CA THR A 12 11.99 0.82 6.86
C THR A 12 10.99 1.81 7.46
N VAL A 13 11.10 3.08 7.10
CA VAL A 13 10.17 4.12 7.58
C VAL A 13 8.73 3.81 7.15
N LEU A 14 8.55 3.43 5.88
CA LEU A 14 7.21 3.11 5.38
C LEU A 14 6.62 1.90 6.09
N TYR A 15 7.39 0.84 6.30
CA TYR A 15 6.88 -0.35 6.99
C TYR A 15 6.55 -0.06 8.45
N ILE A 16 7.33 0.78 9.13
CA ILE A 16 7.01 1.19 10.49
C ILE A 16 5.69 1.95 10.49
N GLY A 17 5.52 2.91 9.56
CA GLY A 17 4.28 3.66 9.45
C GLY A 17 3.08 2.77 9.15
N ILE A 18 3.23 1.80 8.25
CA ILE A 18 2.18 0.84 7.94
C ILE A 18 1.84 0.00 9.18
N ALA A 19 2.86 -0.54 9.83
CA ALA A 19 2.64 -1.39 11.01
C ALA A 19 1.89 -0.64 12.11
N LEU A 20 2.29 0.59 12.39
CA LEU A 20 1.65 1.38 13.45
C LEU A 20 0.24 1.79 13.07
N SER A 21 0.04 2.29 11.85
CA SER A 21 -1.27 2.79 11.41
C SER A 21 -2.26 1.67 11.15
N PHE A 22 -1.86 0.65 10.39
CA PHE A 22 -2.73 -0.49 10.10
C PHE A 22 -3.03 -1.28 11.36
N GLY A 23 -2.01 -1.45 12.22
CA GLY A 23 -2.20 -2.11 13.51
C GLY A 23 -3.22 -1.38 14.36
N ARG A 24 -3.19 -0.04 14.34
CA ARG A 24 -4.19 0.76 15.07
C ARG A 24 -5.59 0.55 14.52
N VAL A 25 -5.74 0.49 13.19
CA VAL A 25 -7.04 0.22 12.56
C VAL A 25 -7.56 -1.13 12.99
N PHE A 26 -6.72 -2.17 12.95
CA PHE A 26 -7.13 -3.52 13.34
C PHE A 26 -7.48 -3.58 14.83
N TRP A 27 -6.74 -2.85 15.67
CA TRP A 27 -7.04 -2.77 17.09
C TRP A 27 -8.41 -2.11 17.34
N LEU A 28 -8.69 -1.00 16.63
CA LEU A 28 -9.99 -0.31 16.73
C LEU A 28 -11.12 -1.24 16.28
N THR A 29 -10.89 -2.03 15.25
CA THR A 29 -11.88 -3.02 14.77
C THR A 29 -12.11 -4.08 15.84
N TRP A 30 -11.04 -4.58 16.44
CA TRP A 30 -11.14 -5.58 17.50
C TRP A 30 -11.92 -5.06 18.71
N GLN A 31 -11.74 -3.76 19.04
CA GLN A 31 -12.46 -3.11 20.12
C GLN A 31 -13.92 -2.78 19.78
N GLY A 32 -14.33 -3.05 18.56
CA GLY A 32 -15.69 -2.75 18.11
C GLY A 32 -15.93 -1.27 17.82
N GLN A 33 -14.90 -0.45 17.78
CA GLN A 33 -15.04 0.99 17.53
C GLN A 33 -15.16 1.31 16.04
N VAL A 34 -14.69 0.40 15.18
CA VAL A 34 -14.80 0.53 13.73
C VAL A 34 -15.32 -0.78 13.18
N SER A 35 -16.16 -0.70 12.15
CA SER A 35 -16.71 -1.87 11.50
C SER A 35 -15.62 -2.65 10.76
N PHE A 36 -15.81 -3.97 10.63
CA PHE A 36 -14.94 -4.80 9.80
C PHE A 36 -14.82 -4.26 8.37
N TRP A 37 -15.90 -3.68 7.84
CA TRP A 37 -15.89 -3.15 6.48
C TRP A 37 -14.91 -2.00 6.31
N VAL A 38 -14.62 -1.25 7.37
CA VAL A 38 -13.59 -0.20 7.36
C VAL A 38 -12.19 -0.83 7.33
N ALA A 39 -12.00 -1.93 8.04
CA ALA A 39 -10.72 -2.63 8.08
C ALA A 39 -10.44 -3.39 6.78
N LEU A 40 -11.47 -3.81 6.06
CA LEU A 40 -11.33 -4.64 4.87
C LEU A 40 -10.36 -4.09 3.83
N PRO A 41 -10.45 -2.79 3.42
CA PRO A 41 -9.49 -2.29 2.43
C PRO A 41 -8.05 -2.30 2.94
N PHE A 42 -7.83 -2.18 4.26
CA PHE A 42 -6.49 -2.31 4.83
C PHE A 42 -5.97 -3.74 4.68
N VAL A 43 -6.81 -4.75 4.92
CA VAL A 43 -6.45 -6.15 4.72
C VAL A 43 -6.12 -6.41 3.26
N LEU A 44 -6.99 -5.96 2.36
CA LEU A 44 -6.81 -6.16 0.92
C LEU A 44 -5.54 -5.46 0.43
N ASN A 45 -5.24 -4.29 1.00
CA ASN A 45 -4.02 -3.57 0.65
C ASN A 45 -2.78 -4.38 1.06
N LEU A 46 -2.78 -4.96 2.24
CA LEU A 46 -1.64 -5.78 2.69
C LEU A 46 -1.48 -7.01 1.80
N VAL A 47 -2.58 -7.65 1.42
CA VAL A 47 -2.53 -8.83 0.56
C VAL A 47 -1.94 -8.47 -0.80
N THR A 48 -2.43 -7.40 -1.43
CA THR A 48 -1.96 -7.00 -2.75
C THR A 48 -0.52 -6.49 -2.70
N ASN A 49 -0.14 -5.79 -1.62
CA ASN A 49 1.22 -5.33 -1.43
C ASN A 49 2.19 -6.52 -1.32
N PHE A 50 1.81 -7.51 -0.53
CA PHE A 50 2.61 -8.72 -0.38
C PHE A 50 2.70 -9.49 -1.70
N ALA A 51 1.58 -9.59 -2.42
CA ALA A 51 1.53 -10.24 -3.72
C ALA A 51 2.44 -9.54 -4.74
N PHE A 52 2.54 -8.21 -4.69
CA PHE A 52 3.39 -7.45 -5.60
C PHE A 52 4.85 -7.89 -5.48
N THR A 53 5.31 -8.12 -4.26
CA THR A 53 6.68 -8.60 -4.02
C THR A 53 6.91 -9.94 -4.73
N TRP A 54 5.98 -10.88 -4.58
CA TRP A 54 6.08 -12.18 -5.23
C TRP A 54 6.04 -12.08 -6.75
N ILE A 55 5.15 -11.26 -7.29
CA ILE A 55 5.00 -11.08 -8.73
C ILE A 55 6.25 -10.43 -9.31
N GLN A 56 6.76 -9.39 -8.64
CA GLN A 56 7.90 -8.62 -9.14
C GLN A 56 9.19 -9.45 -9.13
N PHE A 57 9.43 -10.18 -8.04
CA PHE A 57 10.69 -10.89 -7.87
C PHE A 57 10.62 -12.37 -8.22
N GLY A 58 9.46 -12.98 -8.16
CA GLY A 58 9.28 -14.39 -8.45
C GLY A 58 8.83 -14.67 -9.88
N LEU A 59 7.70 -14.11 -10.25
CA LEU A 59 7.09 -14.39 -11.57
C LEU A 59 7.63 -13.50 -12.68
N LYS A 60 8.12 -12.31 -12.35
CA LYS A 60 8.69 -11.34 -13.28
C LYS A 60 7.76 -11.03 -14.46
N ASN A 61 6.47 -10.94 -14.17
CA ASN A 61 5.43 -10.67 -15.16
C ASN A 61 5.00 -9.21 -15.01
N ASN A 62 5.39 -8.37 -15.98
CA ASN A 62 5.13 -6.93 -15.92
C ASN A 62 3.64 -6.58 -15.98
N TRP A 63 2.86 -7.32 -16.77
CA TRP A 63 1.42 -7.06 -16.86
C TRP A 63 0.72 -7.37 -15.54
N LEU A 64 1.09 -8.49 -14.93
CA LEU A 64 0.52 -8.88 -13.64
C LEU A 64 0.95 -7.92 -12.54
N ALA A 65 2.21 -7.47 -12.56
CA ALA A 65 2.70 -6.48 -11.61
C ALA A 65 1.98 -5.14 -11.77
N SER A 66 1.69 -4.72 -13.00
CA SER A 66 0.93 -3.49 -13.26
C SER A 66 -0.48 -3.58 -12.71
N LEU A 67 -1.16 -4.70 -12.92
CA LEU A 67 -2.49 -4.91 -12.36
C LEU A 67 -2.45 -4.86 -10.85
N ASP A 68 -1.49 -5.54 -10.25
CA ASP A 68 -1.40 -5.61 -8.79
C ASP A 68 -1.06 -4.26 -8.16
N ILE A 69 -0.15 -3.48 -8.76
CA ILE A 69 0.18 -2.16 -8.18
C ILE A 69 -1.02 -1.21 -8.26
N LEU A 70 -1.87 -1.36 -9.28
CA LEU A 70 -3.11 -0.60 -9.35
C LEU A 70 -4.08 -1.01 -8.23
N LEU A 71 -4.10 -2.30 -7.88
CA LEU A 71 -4.90 -2.76 -6.73
C LEU A 71 -4.33 -2.25 -5.42
N VAL A 72 -3.01 -2.20 -5.28
CA VAL A 72 -2.38 -1.60 -4.09
C VAL A 72 -2.78 -0.14 -3.96
N LEU A 73 -2.70 0.61 -5.04
CA LEU A 73 -3.09 2.03 -5.04
C LEU A 73 -4.58 2.20 -4.75
N GLY A 74 -5.43 1.43 -5.43
CA GLY A 74 -6.88 1.52 -5.26
C GLY A 74 -7.33 1.16 -3.86
N THR A 75 -6.80 0.07 -3.29
CA THR A 75 -7.15 -0.32 -1.92
C THR A 75 -6.63 0.69 -0.90
N LEU A 76 -5.48 1.30 -1.15
CA LEU A 76 -4.95 2.33 -0.26
C LEU A 76 -5.85 3.56 -0.23
N ILE A 77 -6.28 4.03 -1.39
CA ILE A 77 -7.20 5.17 -1.48
C ILE A 77 -8.52 4.83 -0.78
N TRP A 78 -9.06 3.64 -1.04
CA TRP A 78 -10.26 3.17 -0.39
C TRP A 78 -10.09 3.15 1.13
N ALA A 79 -8.97 2.60 1.61
CA ALA A 79 -8.67 2.54 3.05
C ALA A 79 -8.64 3.94 3.67
N MET A 80 -7.99 4.89 2.99
CA MET A 80 -7.90 6.27 3.49
C MET A 80 -9.29 6.91 3.59
N ILE A 81 -10.12 6.72 2.57
CA ILE A 81 -11.48 7.25 2.57
C ILE A 81 -12.31 6.59 3.68
N ALA A 82 -12.19 5.28 3.84
CA ALA A 82 -12.97 4.53 4.81
C ALA A 82 -12.64 4.90 6.25
N ILE A 83 -11.37 5.13 6.56
CA ILE A 83 -10.95 5.45 7.94
C ILE A 83 -11.11 6.93 8.27
N PHE A 84 -11.17 7.79 7.27
CA PHE A 84 -11.16 9.24 7.49
C PHE A 84 -12.25 9.71 8.46
N PRO A 85 -13.53 9.30 8.34
CA PRO A 85 -14.55 9.77 9.27
C PRO A 85 -14.39 9.22 10.69
N HIS A 86 -13.60 8.17 10.87
CA HIS A 86 -13.41 7.55 12.18
C HIS A 86 -12.14 8.01 12.87
N ALA A 87 -11.06 8.21 12.10
CA ALA A 87 -9.76 8.61 12.65
C ALA A 87 -8.96 9.32 11.55
N ARG A 88 -9.12 10.63 11.45
CA ARG A 88 -8.47 11.43 10.40
C ARG A 88 -6.95 11.26 10.40
N ILE A 89 -6.36 11.17 11.59
CA ILE A 89 -4.90 11.09 11.69
C ILE A 89 -4.38 9.80 11.05
N LEU A 90 -5.15 8.73 11.11
CA LEU A 90 -4.75 7.47 10.48
C LEU A 90 -4.82 7.57 8.95
N ALA A 91 -5.77 8.35 8.43
CA ALA A 91 -5.82 8.62 6.99
C ALA A 91 -4.60 9.45 6.56
N TYR A 92 -4.30 10.52 7.29
CA TYR A 92 -3.13 11.36 6.99
C TYR A 92 -1.82 10.59 7.13
N ALA A 93 -1.77 9.63 8.05
CA ALA A 93 -0.58 8.81 8.24
C ALA A 93 -0.24 7.97 7.00
N GLN A 94 -1.21 7.76 6.09
CA GLN A 94 -0.97 7.01 4.87
C GLN A 94 -0.36 7.85 3.75
N ILE A 95 -0.26 9.18 3.91
CA ILE A 95 0.22 10.04 2.84
C ILE A 95 1.63 9.66 2.35
N PRO A 96 2.62 9.41 3.21
CA PRO A 96 3.93 8.98 2.71
C PRO A 96 3.85 7.68 1.91
N TYR A 97 3.05 6.73 2.37
CA TYR A 97 2.84 5.47 1.68
C TYR A 97 2.13 5.71 0.33
N LEU A 98 1.12 6.56 0.31
CA LEU A 98 0.41 6.92 -0.92
C LEU A 98 1.35 7.55 -1.96
N LEU A 99 2.22 8.46 -1.53
CA LEU A 99 3.19 9.08 -2.41
C LEU A 99 4.13 8.04 -3.00
N TRP A 100 4.60 7.12 -2.18
CA TRP A 100 5.50 6.05 -2.63
C TRP A 100 4.80 5.11 -3.62
N VAL A 101 3.57 4.69 -3.31
CA VAL A 101 2.80 3.79 -4.17
C VAL A 101 2.48 4.50 -5.50
N SER A 102 2.17 5.78 -5.46
CA SER A 102 1.91 6.56 -6.68
C SER A 102 3.15 6.60 -7.58
N PHE A 103 4.31 6.83 -7.00
CA PHE A 103 5.58 6.79 -7.73
C PHE A 103 5.83 5.39 -8.30
N ALA A 104 5.64 4.36 -7.48
CA ALA A 104 5.85 2.99 -7.91
C ALA A 104 4.89 2.59 -9.03
N THR A 105 3.66 3.11 -8.99
CA THR A 105 2.66 2.86 -10.04
C THR A 105 3.12 3.45 -11.38
N VAL A 106 3.56 4.70 -11.37
CA VAL A 106 4.08 5.34 -12.59
C VAL A 106 5.27 4.56 -13.13
N LEU A 107 6.18 4.17 -12.25
CA LEU A 107 7.38 3.42 -12.62
C LEU A 107 7.00 2.06 -13.23
N GLN A 108 6.11 1.31 -12.59
CA GLN A 108 5.71 -0.01 -13.06
C GLN A 108 4.98 0.06 -14.40
N LEU A 109 4.07 1.02 -14.55
CA LEU A 109 3.34 1.18 -15.81
C LEU A 109 4.29 1.57 -16.94
N THR A 110 5.28 2.41 -16.65
CA THR A 110 6.28 2.79 -17.63
C THR A 110 7.11 1.58 -18.06
N ILE A 111 7.56 0.77 -17.11
CA ILE A 111 8.33 -0.45 -17.39
C ILE A 111 7.49 -1.40 -18.25
N THR A 112 6.24 -1.59 -17.91
CA THR A 112 5.34 -2.49 -18.67
C THR A 112 5.14 -1.96 -20.09
N TYR A 113 4.93 -0.67 -20.24
CA TYR A 113 4.75 -0.05 -21.55
C TYR A 113 6.00 -0.25 -22.44
N LEU A 114 7.18 -0.06 -21.87
CA LEU A 114 8.42 -0.17 -22.62
C LEU A 114 8.80 -1.61 -22.97
N ASN A 115 8.29 -2.58 -22.23
CA ASN A 115 8.67 -3.99 -22.37
C ASN A 115 7.51 -4.88 -22.83
N ARG A 116 6.46 -4.29 -23.38
CA ARG A 116 5.32 -5.05 -23.90
C ARG A 116 5.64 -5.73 -25.22
#